data_8e08fde45fa421130cec0196a3fe6afd
#
_entry.id   8e08fde45fa421130cec0196a3fe6afd
#
_cell.length_a   1.000
_cell.length_b   1.000
_cell.length_c   1.000
_cell.angle_alpha   90.00
_cell.angle_beta   90.00
_cell.angle_gamma   90.00
#
_symmetry.space_group_name_H-M   'P 1'
#
loop_
_entity.id
_entity.type
_entity.pdbx_description
1 polymer ?
#
loop_
_entity_poly.entity_id
_entity_poly.type
_entity_poly.pdbx_seq_one_letter_code
_entity_poly.pdbx_strand_id
1 'polypeptide(L)'
;VRANADNPADARLSLELGAEGIGLTRTEHMFLGARKSIIQRFILADTSDERACAAEELSQAQEGDFYEILSAMDGLPVTIRLLDPPLHEFLDNPRDLAVRLAKMECEGASADELARTRALLARIDALSEANPMLGLRGCRLGFAFPELPVLQTHAIARATVRLKREGKNPRPHIMVPLVCLNAEIREMRAIVERAIIDVEVETGVRLGEIPVGTMIELPRAAVMADRIARHADFFSFGTNDLTQTALGFSRDDVEGKVLPAYLEGNIIPRNPFETVDEGVAKLVGMGCELGRAARPGISLGVCGEHGGDPGSIRTFYDLGLDYVSCSPYRVPQARLAAAQATLTSKVRPYVPVTPARTPARERQPYAEPV
;
A
#
# COMPACT_ATOMS: atom_id res chain seq x y z
N VAL A 1 3.13 18.41 2.48
CA VAL A 1 3.99 17.22 2.68
C VAL A 1 3.30 16.27 3.64
N ARG A 2 3.26 14.97 3.30
CA ARG A 2 2.74 13.89 4.14
C ARG A 2 3.88 13.00 4.60
N ALA A 3 3.60 12.09 5.53
CA ALA A 3 4.57 11.11 5.99
C ALA A 3 4.15 9.66 5.67
N ASN A 4 5.12 8.75 5.63
CA ASN A 4 4.91 7.32 5.65
C ASN A 4 5.00 6.87 7.12
N ALA A 5 3.93 6.32 7.67
CA ALA A 5 3.88 5.88 9.06
C ALA A 5 3.04 4.60 9.17
N ASP A 6 3.63 3.57 9.76
CA ASP A 6 3.05 2.24 9.83
C ASP A 6 2.56 1.88 11.25
N ASN A 7 2.80 2.79 12.21
CA ASN A 7 2.39 2.65 13.60
C ASN A 7 2.03 4.00 14.24
N PRO A 8 1.36 4.02 15.40
CA PRO A 8 0.91 5.25 16.06
C PRO A 8 2.05 6.17 16.53
N ALA A 9 3.22 5.63 16.86
CA ALA A 9 4.36 6.42 17.29
C ALA A 9 4.93 7.24 16.13
N ASP A 10 5.11 6.61 14.97
CA ASP A 10 5.54 7.27 13.74
C ASP A 10 4.52 8.31 13.27
N ALA A 11 3.21 8.03 13.42
CA ALA A 11 2.16 8.96 13.07
C ALA A 11 2.23 10.24 13.94
N ARG A 12 2.40 10.10 15.26
CA ARG A 12 2.59 11.23 16.18
C ARG A 12 3.86 12.02 15.88
N LEU A 13 4.98 11.33 15.71
CA LEU A 13 6.25 11.96 15.33
C LEU A 13 6.13 12.73 14.01
N SER A 14 5.44 12.17 13.04
CA SER A 14 5.20 12.83 11.76
C SER A 14 4.45 14.14 11.92
N LEU A 15 3.44 14.16 12.77
CA LEU A 15 2.67 15.37 13.08
C LEU A 15 3.54 16.43 13.77
N GLU A 16 4.34 16.03 14.76
CA GLU A 16 5.30 16.93 15.44
C GLU A 16 6.31 17.53 14.47
N LEU A 17 6.76 16.78 13.47
CA LEU A 17 7.67 17.23 12.42
C LEU A 17 6.97 18.03 11.31
N GLY A 18 5.65 18.21 11.40
CA GLY A 18 4.86 19.09 10.54
C GLY A 18 4.29 18.42 9.29
N ALA A 19 4.06 17.13 9.32
CA ALA A 19 3.32 16.43 8.26
C ALA A 19 1.82 16.84 8.29
N GLU A 20 1.22 16.95 7.11
CA GLU A 20 -0.17 17.35 6.91
C GLU A 20 -1.08 16.12 6.63
N GLY A 21 -0.64 14.95 7.02
CA GLY A 21 -1.32 13.67 6.87
C GLY A 21 -0.34 12.51 6.68
N ILE A 22 -0.89 11.32 6.57
CA ILE A 22 -0.13 10.11 6.22
C ILE A 22 -0.43 9.76 4.75
N GLY A 23 0.62 9.70 3.93
CA GLY A 23 0.52 9.34 2.50
C GLY A 23 0.67 7.85 2.25
N LEU A 24 1.21 7.11 3.21
CA LEU A 24 1.31 5.65 3.16
C LEU A 24 1.35 5.07 4.57
N THR A 25 0.42 4.17 4.86
CA THR A 25 0.51 3.18 5.94
C THR A 25 0.56 1.80 5.30
N ARG A 26 1.63 1.05 5.59
CA ARG A 26 1.85 -0.32 5.11
C ARG A 26 1.29 -1.31 6.12
N THR A 27 0.25 -2.02 5.73
CA THR A 27 -0.48 -2.92 6.64
C THR A 27 0.26 -4.21 6.94
N GLU A 28 1.23 -4.60 6.13
CA GLU A 28 2.09 -5.76 6.37
C GLU A 28 2.89 -5.64 7.66
N HIS A 29 3.32 -4.45 8.04
CA HIS A 29 4.06 -4.23 9.28
C HIS A 29 3.23 -4.51 10.53
N MET A 30 1.91 -4.44 10.42
CA MET A 30 0.99 -4.76 11.50
C MET A 30 0.90 -6.27 11.80
N PHE A 31 1.38 -7.12 10.87
CA PHE A 31 1.39 -8.57 11.00
C PHE A 31 2.71 -9.14 11.53
N LEU A 32 3.67 -8.28 11.91
CA LEU A 32 4.95 -8.70 12.45
C LEU A 32 4.89 -8.96 13.96
N GLY A 33 5.95 -9.55 14.50
CA GLY A 33 6.08 -9.83 15.94
C GLY A 33 5.07 -10.87 16.43
N ALA A 34 4.37 -10.58 17.52
CA ALA A 34 3.42 -11.50 18.15
C ALA A 34 2.22 -11.90 17.27
N ARG A 35 1.90 -11.08 16.27
CA ARG A 35 0.77 -11.32 15.35
C ARG A 35 1.13 -12.21 14.16
N LYS A 36 2.42 -12.51 13.95
CA LYS A 36 2.88 -13.39 12.87
C LYS A 36 2.17 -14.73 12.88
N SER A 37 1.92 -15.30 14.06
CA SER A 37 1.22 -16.59 14.19
C SER A 37 -0.23 -16.53 13.68
N ILE A 38 -0.90 -15.39 13.72
CA ILE A 38 -2.29 -15.27 13.26
C ILE A 38 -2.33 -15.26 11.73
N ILE A 39 -1.48 -14.46 11.09
CA ILE A 39 -1.39 -14.44 9.62
C ILE A 39 -0.91 -15.79 9.07
N GLN A 40 -0.01 -16.47 9.78
CA GLN A 40 0.40 -17.83 9.42
C GLN A 40 -0.76 -18.83 9.47
N ARG A 41 -1.62 -18.79 10.50
CA ARG A 41 -2.84 -19.61 10.57
C ARG A 41 -3.79 -19.31 9.43
N PHE A 42 -3.97 -18.05 9.07
CA PHE A 42 -4.77 -17.66 7.90
C PHE A 42 -4.23 -18.27 6.61
N ILE A 43 -2.92 -18.14 6.35
CA ILE A 43 -2.26 -18.63 5.13
C ILE A 43 -2.29 -20.17 5.05
N LEU A 44 -2.09 -20.81 6.20
CA LEU A 44 -1.96 -22.28 6.32
C LEU A 44 -3.29 -22.99 6.66
N ALA A 45 -4.42 -22.27 6.69
CA ALA A 45 -5.72 -22.85 6.98
C ALA A 45 -6.12 -23.90 5.91
N ASP A 46 -6.53 -25.08 6.36
CA ASP A 46 -6.95 -26.18 5.48
C ASP A 46 -8.43 -26.06 5.09
N THR A 47 -9.23 -25.46 5.96
CA THR A 47 -10.66 -25.28 5.77
C THR A 47 -11.04 -23.82 5.67
N SER A 48 -12.19 -23.52 5.06
CA SER A 48 -12.73 -22.16 5.01
C SER A 48 -13.11 -21.63 6.41
N ASP A 49 -13.53 -22.50 7.31
CA ASP A 49 -13.90 -22.10 8.68
C ASP A 49 -12.68 -21.68 9.51
N GLU A 50 -11.58 -22.43 9.42
CA GLU A 50 -10.30 -22.05 10.05
C GLU A 50 -9.78 -20.73 9.49
N ARG A 51 -9.89 -20.53 8.17
CA ARG A 51 -9.48 -19.30 7.51
C ARG A 51 -10.34 -18.13 7.95
N ALA A 52 -11.66 -18.31 8.03
CA ALA A 52 -12.58 -17.29 8.49
C ALA A 52 -12.32 -16.89 9.95
N CYS A 53 -12.04 -17.85 10.83
CA CYS A 53 -11.68 -17.59 12.22
C CYS A 53 -10.38 -16.78 12.31
N ALA A 54 -9.32 -17.17 11.59
CA ALA A 54 -8.07 -16.43 11.56
C ALA A 54 -8.24 -15.03 10.94
N ALA A 55 -9.10 -14.88 9.92
CA ALA A 55 -9.43 -13.60 9.30
C ALA A 55 -10.08 -12.63 10.29
N GLU A 56 -11.03 -13.10 11.11
CA GLU A 56 -11.67 -12.26 12.13
C GLU A 56 -10.67 -11.83 13.22
N GLU A 57 -9.79 -12.71 13.69
CA GLU A 57 -8.72 -12.34 14.62
C GLU A 57 -7.78 -11.28 14.04
N LEU A 58 -7.41 -11.41 12.75
CA LEU A 58 -6.60 -10.42 12.05
C LEU A 58 -7.31 -9.07 11.95
N SER A 59 -8.60 -9.08 11.60
CA SER A 59 -9.41 -7.88 11.50
C SER A 59 -9.48 -7.13 12.83
N GLN A 60 -9.74 -7.84 13.94
CA GLN A 60 -9.79 -7.25 15.28
C GLN A 60 -8.44 -6.66 15.71
N ALA A 61 -7.34 -7.36 15.41
CA ALA A 61 -6.00 -6.87 15.72
C ALA A 61 -5.67 -5.58 14.95
N GLN A 62 -6.00 -5.52 13.65
CA GLN A 62 -5.78 -4.33 12.82
C GLN A 62 -6.72 -3.17 13.15
N GLU A 63 -7.96 -3.45 13.61
CA GLU A 63 -8.87 -2.40 14.06
C GLU A 63 -8.23 -1.52 15.14
N GLY A 64 -7.53 -2.14 16.11
CA GLY A 64 -6.80 -1.41 17.14
C GLY A 64 -5.70 -0.50 16.57
N ASP A 65 -4.92 -1.00 15.63
CA ASP A 65 -3.84 -0.21 15.01
C ASP A 65 -4.40 0.96 14.18
N PHE A 66 -5.43 0.72 13.38
CA PHE A 66 -6.07 1.78 12.60
C PHE A 66 -6.74 2.81 13.50
N TYR A 67 -7.38 2.38 14.58
CA TYR A 67 -7.95 3.29 15.57
C TYR A 67 -6.89 4.24 16.14
N GLU A 68 -5.74 3.72 16.54
CA GLU A 68 -4.67 4.53 17.12
C GLU A 68 -4.03 5.49 16.10
N ILE A 69 -3.74 5.02 14.87
CA ILE A 69 -3.17 5.86 13.82
C ILE A 69 -4.15 6.96 13.41
N LEU A 70 -5.41 6.61 13.14
CA LEU A 70 -6.44 7.58 12.77
C LEU A 70 -6.75 8.57 13.89
N SER A 71 -6.68 8.10 15.15
CA SER A 71 -6.84 8.96 16.32
C SER A 71 -5.71 9.97 16.47
N ALA A 72 -4.46 9.55 16.20
CA ALA A 72 -3.30 10.44 16.22
C ALA A 72 -3.38 11.51 15.11
N MET A 73 -4.00 11.18 13.99
CA MET A 73 -4.13 12.04 12.80
C MET A 73 -5.52 12.65 12.67
N ASP A 74 -6.19 12.95 13.77
CA ASP A 74 -7.55 13.49 13.79
C ASP A 74 -7.71 14.71 12.86
N GLY A 75 -8.69 14.66 11.95
CA GLY A 75 -8.93 15.71 10.94
C GLY A 75 -8.00 15.66 9.73
N LEU A 76 -6.92 14.87 9.75
CA LEU A 76 -5.94 14.78 8.67
C LEU A 76 -6.11 13.47 7.87
N PRO A 77 -5.77 13.47 6.56
CA PRO A 77 -5.89 12.28 5.72
C PRO A 77 -4.86 11.22 6.10
N VAL A 78 -5.30 9.96 6.15
CA VAL A 78 -4.46 8.78 6.37
C VAL A 78 -4.69 7.78 5.25
N THR A 79 -3.71 7.62 4.37
CA THR A 79 -3.77 6.67 3.26
C THR A 79 -3.26 5.30 3.72
N ILE A 80 -4.16 4.33 3.75
CA ILE A 80 -3.91 2.96 4.22
C ILE A 80 -3.84 2.06 2.99
N ARG A 81 -2.68 1.44 2.76
CA ARG A 81 -2.47 0.49 1.68
C ARG A 81 -2.95 -0.90 2.12
N LEU A 82 -3.80 -1.52 1.33
CA LEU A 82 -4.14 -2.93 1.53
C LEU A 82 -2.89 -3.80 1.40
N LEU A 83 -2.94 -5.02 1.93
CA LEU A 83 -1.81 -5.93 1.99
C LEU A 83 -1.14 -6.10 0.63
N ASP A 84 0.18 -5.88 0.59
CA ASP A 84 0.95 -5.89 -0.66
C ASP A 84 1.90 -7.09 -0.79
N PRO A 85 2.74 -7.47 0.21
CA PRO A 85 3.75 -8.50 0.01
C PRO A 85 3.15 -9.88 -0.25
N PRO A 86 3.89 -10.78 -0.94
CA PRO A 86 3.50 -12.17 -1.08
C PRO A 86 3.31 -12.86 0.26
N LEU A 87 2.33 -13.75 0.36
CA LEU A 87 1.98 -14.39 1.63
C LEU A 87 3.10 -15.25 2.23
N HIS A 88 3.98 -15.83 1.40
CA HIS A 88 5.10 -16.64 1.90
C HIS A 88 6.12 -15.85 2.73
N GLU A 89 6.18 -14.50 2.60
CA GLU A 89 7.07 -13.66 3.42
C GLU A 89 6.68 -13.69 4.91
N PHE A 90 5.44 -14.00 5.22
CA PHE A 90 4.97 -14.16 6.60
C PHE A 90 5.26 -15.55 7.17
N LEU A 91 5.67 -16.52 6.34
CA LEU A 91 5.97 -17.89 6.74
C LEU A 91 7.40 -18.01 7.25
N ASP A 92 7.69 -19.18 7.82
CA ASP A 92 9.04 -19.49 8.25
C ASP A 92 9.93 -19.79 7.05
N ASN A 93 11.23 -19.51 7.20
CA ASN A 93 12.18 -19.77 6.11
C ASN A 93 12.23 -21.29 5.82
N PRO A 94 11.98 -21.74 4.59
CA PRO A 94 11.97 -23.16 4.27
C PRO A 94 13.32 -23.87 4.52
N ARG A 95 14.45 -23.14 4.37
CA ARG A 95 15.78 -23.71 4.65
C ARG A 95 15.97 -23.97 6.14
N ASP A 96 15.54 -23.06 7.00
CA ASP A 96 15.64 -23.23 8.46
C ASP A 96 14.74 -24.34 8.94
N LEU A 97 13.54 -24.46 8.34
CA LEU A 97 12.61 -25.54 8.62
C LEU A 97 13.14 -26.90 8.16
N ALA A 98 13.80 -26.98 7.01
CA ALA A 98 14.47 -28.19 6.52
C ALA A 98 15.62 -28.63 7.45
N VAL A 99 16.44 -27.66 7.91
CA VAL A 99 17.50 -27.93 8.90
C VAL A 99 16.91 -28.42 10.22
N ARG A 100 15.84 -27.81 10.68
CA ARG A 100 15.12 -28.25 11.88
C ARG A 100 14.57 -29.66 11.73
N LEU A 101 13.97 -29.99 10.59
CA LEU A 101 13.46 -31.32 10.29
C LEU A 101 14.59 -32.37 10.34
N ALA A 102 15.73 -32.10 9.71
CA ALA A 102 16.89 -32.99 9.75
C ALA A 102 17.43 -33.22 11.17
N LYS A 103 17.46 -32.19 12.01
CA LYS A 103 17.84 -32.29 13.42
C LYS A 103 16.85 -33.19 14.19
N MET A 104 15.54 -32.95 14.01
CA MET A 104 14.48 -33.74 14.64
C MET A 104 14.59 -35.23 14.27
N GLU A 105 14.95 -35.54 13.01
CA GLU A 105 15.19 -36.95 12.55
C GLU A 105 16.38 -37.56 13.29
N CYS A 106 17.49 -36.82 13.45
CA CYS A 106 18.69 -37.30 14.18
C CYS A 106 18.45 -37.45 15.68
N GLU A 107 17.62 -36.62 16.27
CA GLU A 107 17.32 -36.62 17.71
C GLU A 107 16.23 -37.62 18.09
N GLY A 108 15.64 -38.31 17.10
CA GLY A 108 14.62 -39.31 17.33
C GLY A 108 13.25 -38.77 17.74
N ALA A 109 12.87 -37.61 17.18
CA ALA A 109 11.54 -37.04 17.38
C ALA A 109 10.42 -38.00 16.95
N SER A 110 9.22 -37.83 17.49
CA SER A 110 8.09 -38.70 17.17
C SER A 110 7.71 -38.63 15.69
N ALA A 111 7.18 -39.77 15.17
CA ALA A 111 6.73 -39.84 13.79
C ALA A 111 5.69 -38.77 13.43
N ASP A 112 4.82 -38.43 14.38
CA ASP A 112 3.80 -37.43 14.20
C ASP A 112 4.38 -35.99 14.07
N GLU A 113 5.39 -35.65 14.87
CA GLU A 113 6.08 -34.36 14.79
C GLU A 113 6.84 -34.21 13.48
N LEU A 114 7.54 -35.27 13.07
CA LEU A 114 8.23 -35.32 11.78
C LEU A 114 7.24 -35.15 10.60
N ALA A 115 6.11 -35.87 10.65
CA ALA A 115 5.08 -35.77 9.62
C ALA A 115 4.49 -34.36 9.51
N ARG A 116 4.16 -33.74 10.64
CA ARG A 116 3.67 -32.35 10.66
C ARG A 116 4.69 -31.37 10.10
N THR A 117 5.96 -31.48 10.51
CA THR A 117 7.02 -30.56 10.04
C THR A 117 7.28 -30.74 8.55
N ARG A 118 7.24 -31.98 8.03
CA ARG A 118 7.34 -32.27 6.58
C ARG A 118 6.18 -31.69 5.80
N ALA A 119 4.95 -31.83 6.30
CA ALA A 119 3.75 -31.28 5.66
C ALA A 119 3.80 -29.74 5.62
N LEU A 120 4.24 -29.12 6.72
CA LEU A 120 4.43 -27.68 6.77
C LEU A 120 5.48 -27.21 5.76
N LEU A 121 6.65 -27.85 5.71
CA LEU A 121 7.70 -27.54 4.74
C LEU A 121 7.19 -27.65 3.30
N ALA A 122 6.55 -28.76 2.96
CA ALA A 122 5.99 -28.96 1.61
C ALA A 122 4.97 -27.88 1.24
N ARG A 123 4.18 -27.40 2.19
CA ARG A 123 3.20 -26.35 1.97
C ARG A 123 3.86 -24.98 1.78
N ILE A 124 4.89 -24.65 2.56
CA ILE A 124 5.67 -23.42 2.40
C ILE A 124 6.38 -23.41 1.04
N ASP A 125 6.98 -24.53 0.65
CA ASP A 125 7.63 -24.67 -0.66
C ASP A 125 6.63 -24.48 -1.81
N ALA A 126 5.41 -25.00 -1.68
CA ALA A 126 4.36 -24.83 -2.68
C ALA A 126 3.86 -23.37 -2.80
N LEU A 127 3.98 -22.56 -1.74
CA LEU A 127 3.64 -21.15 -1.72
C LEU A 127 4.80 -20.24 -2.14
N SER A 128 6.02 -20.77 -2.20
CA SER A 128 7.20 -20.01 -2.60
C SER A 128 7.18 -19.73 -4.10
N GLU A 129 7.41 -18.48 -4.47
CA GLU A 129 7.41 -18.03 -5.85
C GLU A 129 8.85 -17.83 -6.37
N ALA A 130 9.08 -18.15 -7.65
CA ALA A 130 10.38 -17.93 -8.29
C ALA A 130 10.71 -16.43 -8.43
N ASN A 131 9.70 -15.59 -8.61
CA ASN A 131 9.81 -14.13 -8.68
C ASN A 131 8.69 -13.47 -7.88
N PRO A 132 8.84 -13.31 -6.56
CA PRO A 132 7.81 -12.75 -5.70
C PRO A 132 7.38 -11.32 -6.07
N MET A 133 8.30 -10.52 -6.62
CA MET A 133 7.99 -9.15 -7.03
C MET A 133 6.91 -9.07 -8.11
N LEU A 134 6.87 -10.05 -9.01
CA LEU A 134 5.96 -10.08 -10.16
C LEU A 134 4.86 -11.14 -10.02
N GLY A 135 4.79 -11.81 -8.88
CA GLY A 135 3.90 -12.93 -8.60
C GLY A 135 2.59 -12.56 -7.92
N LEU A 136 2.19 -13.40 -6.96
CA LEU A 136 0.94 -13.29 -6.20
C LEU A 136 1.10 -12.33 -5.03
N ARG A 137 1.00 -11.05 -5.31
CA ARG A 137 1.07 -9.96 -4.32
C ARG A 137 0.09 -8.83 -4.68
N GLY A 138 -0.07 -7.87 -3.79
CA GLY A 138 -0.88 -6.67 -4.01
C GLY A 138 -2.34 -7.00 -4.31
N CYS A 139 -2.96 -6.31 -5.26
CA CYS A 139 -4.36 -6.55 -5.62
C CYS A 139 -4.64 -8.00 -6.06
N ARG A 140 -3.62 -8.71 -6.57
CA ARG A 140 -3.76 -10.13 -6.97
C ARG A 140 -4.07 -11.03 -5.80
N LEU A 141 -3.56 -10.71 -4.58
CA LEU A 141 -3.95 -11.41 -3.36
C LEU A 141 -5.44 -11.30 -3.08
N GLY A 142 -6.03 -10.11 -3.31
CA GLY A 142 -7.45 -9.89 -3.11
C GLY A 142 -8.35 -10.70 -4.06
N PHE A 143 -7.83 -11.12 -5.22
CA PHE A 143 -8.54 -12.04 -6.11
C PHE A 143 -8.37 -13.51 -5.73
N ALA A 144 -7.19 -13.89 -5.23
CA ALA A 144 -6.91 -15.25 -4.77
C ALA A 144 -7.49 -15.55 -3.37
N PHE A 145 -7.54 -14.52 -2.52
CA PHE A 145 -8.03 -14.56 -1.15
C PHE A 145 -8.95 -13.36 -0.89
N PRO A 146 -10.21 -13.42 -1.39
CA PRO A 146 -11.15 -12.28 -1.30
C PRO A 146 -11.44 -11.83 0.14
N GLU A 147 -11.20 -12.68 1.12
CA GLU A 147 -11.34 -12.37 2.54
C GLU A 147 -10.37 -11.28 3.00
N LEU A 148 -9.15 -11.20 2.43
CA LEU A 148 -8.12 -10.25 2.85
C LEU A 148 -8.54 -8.78 2.68
N PRO A 149 -8.94 -8.30 1.50
CA PRO A 149 -9.38 -6.91 1.35
C PRO A 149 -10.64 -6.61 2.16
N VAL A 150 -11.53 -7.59 2.35
CA VAL A 150 -12.75 -7.44 3.17
C VAL A 150 -12.38 -7.24 4.63
N LEU A 151 -11.57 -8.14 5.22
CA LEU A 151 -11.18 -8.04 6.64
C LEU A 151 -10.45 -6.73 6.95
N GLN A 152 -9.53 -6.30 6.06
CA GLN A 152 -8.80 -5.04 6.24
C GLN A 152 -9.73 -3.82 6.14
N THR A 153 -10.66 -3.84 5.19
CA THR A 153 -11.65 -2.77 5.05
C THR A 153 -12.60 -2.72 6.23
N HIS A 154 -13.05 -3.86 6.76
CA HIS A 154 -13.86 -3.93 7.98
C HIS A 154 -13.10 -3.32 9.17
N ALA A 155 -11.84 -3.66 9.36
CA ALA A 155 -11.00 -3.10 10.44
C ALA A 155 -10.87 -1.57 10.33
N ILE A 156 -10.61 -1.03 9.13
CA ILE A 156 -10.54 0.42 8.87
C ILE A 156 -11.89 1.09 9.15
N ALA A 157 -12.98 0.50 8.66
CA ALA A 157 -14.31 1.04 8.80
C ALA A 157 -14.79 1.02 10.26
N ARG A 158 -14.58 -0.09 11.01
CA ARG A 158 -14.93 -0.19 12.44
C ARG A 158 -14.11 0.79 13.29
N ALA A 159 -12.81 0.92 13.06
CA ALA A 159 -11.98 1.95 13.70
C ALA A 159 -12.52 3.36 13.45
N THR A 160 -12.95 3.64 12.21
CA THR A 160 -13.55 4.91 11.82
C THR A 160 -14.89 5.16 12.53
N VAL A 161 -15.76 4.15 12.64
CA VAL A 161 -17.03 4.22 13.40
C VAL A 161 -16.75 4.57 14.86
N ARG A 162 -15.80 3.88 15.49
CA ARG A 162 -15.45 4.07 16.88
C ARG A 162 -14.99 5.51 17.14
N LEU A 163 -14.09 6.03 16.33
CA LEU A 163 -13.59 7.41 16.43
C LEU A 163 -14.71 8.45 16.20
N LYS A 164 -15.61 8.22 15.24
CA LYS A 164 -16.76 9.11 15.02
C LYS A 164 -17.71 9.13 16.22
N ARG A 165 -17.95 8.00 16.87
CA ARG A 165 -18.74 7.94 18.12
C ARG A 165 -18.08 8.71 19.28
N GLU A 166 -16.78 8.85 19.26
CA GLU A 166 -16.01 9.67 20.21
C GLU A 166 -15.95 11.16 19.82
N GLY A 167 -16.61 11.57 18.73
CA GLY A 167 -16.67 12.95 18.28
C GLY A 167 -15.44 13.40 17.47
N LYS A 168 -14.56 12.47 17.06
CA LYS A 168 -13.40 12.74 16.20
C LYS A 168 -13.78 12.75 14.72
N ASN A 169 -12.87 13.26 13.91
CA ASN A 169 -13.03 13.38 12.45
C ASN A 169 -11.98 12.53 11.69
N PRO A 170 -12.00 11.19 11.79
CA PRO A 170 -11.07 10.34 11.07
C PRO A 170 -11.27 10.47 9.56
N ARG A 171 -10.16 10.53 8.81
CA ARG A 171 -10.16 10.66 7.34
C ARG A 171 -9.33 9.54 6.67
N PRO A 172 -9.77 8.28 6.76
CA PRO A 172 -9.08 7.18 6.09
C PRO A 172 -9.26 7.27 4.57
N HIS A 173 -8.20 6.94 3.84
CA HIS A 173 -8.19 6.68 2.40
C HIS A 173 -7.70 5.26 2.18
N ILE A 174 -8.36 4.48 1.34
CA ILE A 174 -7.96 3.08 1.08
C ILE A 174 -7.23 3.03 -0.25
N MET A 175 -6.03 2.46 -0.24
CA MET A 175 -5.16 2.36 -1.40
C MET A 175 -4.96 0.91 -1.83
N VAL A 176 -5.30 0.60 -3.07
CA VAL A 176 -5.09 -0.72 -3.68
C VAL A 176 -3.70 -0.79 -4.30
N PRO A 177 -2.81 -1.69 -3.84
CA PRO A 177 -1.45 -1.83 -4.38
C PRO A 177 -1.41 -2.61 -5.70
N LEU A 178 -0.35 -2.44 -6.46
CA LEU A 178 0.07 -3.24 -7.62
C LEU A 178 -0.97 -3.35 -8.75
N VAL A 179 -1.80 -2.35 -8.92
CA VAL A 179 -2.79 -2.32 -10.00
C VAL A 179 -2.10 -2.17 -11.35
N CYS A 180 -2.42 -3.06 -12.27
CA CYS A 180 -1.95 -3.06 -13.67
C CYS A 180 -3.08 -2.82 -14.66
N LEU A 181 -4.26 -3.32 -14.36
CA LEU A 181 -5.44 -3.30 -15.23
C LEU A 181 -6.57 -2.45 -14.60
N ASN A 182 -7.31 -1.73 -15.45
CA ASN A 182 -8.48 -1.00 -14.98
C ASN A 182 -9.58 -1.91 -14.39
N ALA A 183 -9.64 -3.17 -14.84
CA ALA A 183 -10.56 -4.15 -14.26
C ALA A 183 -10.18 -4.50 -12.81
N GLU A 184 -8.88 -4.59 -12.50
CA GLU A 184 -8.41 -4.87 -11.13
C GLU A 184 -8.90 -3.80 -10.15
N ILE A 185 -8.67 -2.53 -10.45
CA ILE A 185 -9.12 -1.46 -9.55
C ILE A 185 -10.65 -1.37 -9.48
N ARG A 186 -11.36 -1.64 -10.58
CA ARG A 186 -12.83 -1.66 -10.58
C ARG A 186 -13.37 -2.71 -9.62
N GLU A 187 -12.90 -3.94 -9.71
CA GLU A 187 -13.36 -5.05 -8.87
C GLU A 187 -12.95 -4.87 -7.41
N MET A 188 -11.67 -4.50 -7.17
CA MET A 188 -11.18 -4.25 -5.82
C MET A 188 -11.94 -3.10 -5.14
N ARG A 189 -12.27 -2.04 -5.89
CA ARG A 189 -13.11 -0.95 -5.39
C ARG A 189 -14.50 -1.45 -5.00
N ALA A 190 -15.11 -2.31 -5.81
CA ALA A 190 -16.44 -2.88 -5.50
C ALA A 190 -16.41 -3.71 -4.21
N ILE A 191 -15.35 -4.51 -3.99
CA ILE A 191 -15.14 -5.28 -2.76
C ILE A 191 -15.01 -4.33 -1.55
N VAL A 192 -14.18 -3.30 -1.65
CA VAL A 192 -13.96 -2.32 -0.58
C VAL A 192 -15.26 -1.55 -0.26
N GLU A 193 -15.95 -1.04 -1.27
CA GLU A 193 -17.21 -0.29 -1.07
C GLU A 193 -18.30 -1.16 -0.43
N ARG A 194 -18.36 -2.45 -0.82
CA ARG A 194 -19.30 -3.39 -0.19
C ARG A 194 -18.96 -3.62 1.28
N ALA A 195 -17.70 -3.87 1.60
CA ALA A 195 -17.25 -4.06 2.98
C ALA A 195 -17.51 -2.82 3.86
N ILE A 196 -17.37 -1.60 3.33
CA ILE A 196 -17.74 -0.37 4.04
C ILE A 196 -19.24 -0.37 4.33
N ILE A 197 -20.07 -0.71 3.36
CA ILE A 197 -21.55 -0.77 3.52
C ILE A 197 -21.92 -1.81 4.59
N ASP A 198 -21.29 -2.96 4.60
CA ASP A 198 -21.57 -4.02 5.58
C ASP A 198 -21.34 -3.50 7.01
N VAL A 199 -20.26 -2.75 7.27
CA VAL A 199 -20.00 -2.11 8.57
C VAL A 199 -20.99 -0.97 8.86
N GLU A 200 -21.39 -0.16 7.87
CA GLU A 200 -22.44 0.86 8.06
C GLU A 200 -23.78 0.22 8.49
N VAL A 201 -24.14 -0.90 7.89
CA VAL A 201 -25.36 -1.67 8.24
C VAL A 201 -25.23 -2.29 9.63
N GLU A 202 -24.11 -2.96 9.92
CA GLU A 202 -23.82 -3.58 11.23
C GLU A 202 -23.92 -2.56 12.38
N THR A 203 -23.36 -1.38 12.18
CA THR A 203 -23.16 -0.39 13.26
C THR A 203 -24.23 0.70 13.34
N GLY A 204 -25.04 0.86 12.29
CA GLY A 204 -25.99 1.95 12.11
C GLY A 204 -25.35 3.32 11.90
N VAL A 205 -24.01 3.40 11.71
CA VAL A 205 -23.24 4.65 11.56
C VAL A 205 -22.87 4.87 10.10
N ARG A 206 -23.26 6.01 9.54
CA ARG A 206 -22.80 6.41 8.21
C ARG A 206 -21.38 6.93 8.25
N LEU A 207 -20.50 6.30 7.48
CA LEU A 207 -19.09 6.68 7.39
C LEU A 207 -18.85 7.88 6.45
N GLY A 208 -19.75 8.08 5.50
CA GLY A 208 -19.59 9.06 4.45
C GLY A 208 -18.69 8.55 3.33
N GLU A 209 -18.01 9.47 2.64
CA GLU A 209 -17.10 9.12 1.57
C GLU A 209 -15.73 8.71 2.14
N ILE A 210 -15.33 7.47 1.91
CA ILE A 210 -13.97 6.98 2.12
C ILE A 210 -13.34 6.86 0.73
N PRO A 211 -12.37 7.71 0.36
CA PRO A 211 -11.74 7.64 -0.96
C PRO A 211 -11.02 6.31 -1.18
N VAL A 212 -11.26 5.70 -2.34
CA VAL A 212 -10.57 4.49 -2.80
C VAL A 212 -9.69 4.83 -3.98
N GLY A 213 -8.39 4.72 -3.81
CA GLY A 213 -7.40 4.99 -4.85
C GLY A 213 -6.46 3.83 -5.08
N THR A 214 -5.45 4.07 -5.87
CA THR A 214 -4.48 3.01 -6.20
C THR A 214 -3.05 3.52 -6.20
N MET A 215 -2.12 2.59 -6.00
CA MET A 215 -0.70 2.82 -6.26
C MET A 215 -0.41 2.64 -7.76
N ILE A 216 0.24 3.64 -8.35
CA ILE A 216 0.79 3.55 -9.71
C ILE A 216 2.27 3.22 -9.57
N GLU A 217 2.59 1.95 -9.76
CA GLU A 217 3.93 1.41 -9.50
C GLU A 217 4.40 0.40 -10.55
N LEU A 218 3.59 0.23 -11.60
CA LEU A 218 3.93 -0.55 -12.78
C LEU A 218 3.92 0.34 -14.02
N PRO A 219 4.86 0.21 -14.96
CA PRO A 219 4.91 1.01 -16.17
C PRO A 219 3.59 1.00 -16.96
N ARG A 220 2.94 -0.19 -17.07
CA ARG A 220 1.63 -0.29 -17.74
C ARG A 220 0.56 0.53 -17.05
N ALA A 221 0.55 0.59 -15.72
CA ALA A 221 -0.43 1.40 -14.98
C ALA A 221 -0.26 2.89 -15.29
N ALA A 222 0.98 3.38 -15.37
CA ALA A 222 1.28 4.76 -15.73
C ALA A 222 0.81 5.10 -17.17
N VAL A 223 1.08 4.22 -18.14
CA VAL A 223 0.68 4.39 -19.55
C VAL A 223 -0.84 4.29 -19.76
N MET A 224 -1.56 3.57 -18.90
CA MET A 224 -3.01 3.36 -18.97
C MET A 224 -3.77 4.09 -17.85
N ALA A 225 -3.17 5.13 -17.28
CA ALA A 225 -3.70 5.85 -16.14
C ALA A 225 -5.07 6.52 -16.41
N ASP A 226 -5.37 6.88 -17.67
CA ASP A 226 -6.68 7.39 -18.08
C ASP A 226 -7.83 6.40 -17.79
N ARG A 227 -7.58 5.12 -17.99
CA ARG A 227 -8.57 4.06 -17.75
C ARG A 227 -8.68 3.72 -16.28
N ILE A 228 -7.55 3.71 -15.56
CA ILE A 228 -7.50 3.44 -14.12
C ILE A 228 -8.18 4.57 -13.33
N ALA A 229 -7.95 5.84 -13.72
CA ALA A 229 -8.51 7.02 -13.06
C ALA A 229 -10.04 7.04 -13.02
N ARG A 230 -10.72 6.35 -13.93
CA ARG A 230 -12.19 6.24 -13.93
C ARG A 230 -12.74 5.52 -12.70
N HIS A 231 -11.89 4.70 -12.06
CA HIS A 231 -12.24 3.86 -10.91
C HIS A 231 -11.46 4.21 -9.64
N ALA A 232 -10.58 5.23 -9.68
CA ALA A 232 -9.76 5.63 -8.53
C ALA A 232 -10.01 7.09 -8.16
N ASP A 233 -10.08 7.40 -6.87
CA ASP A 233 -10.27 8.76 -6.34
C ASP A 233 -8.94 9.50 -6.21
N PHE A 234 -7.83 8.75 -6.12
CA PHE A 234 -6.48 9.28 -6.07
C PHE A 234 -5.47 8.28 -6.64
N PHE A 235 -4.33 8.80 -7.06
CA PHE A 235 -3.14 8.02 -7.36
C PHE A 235 -2.03 8.34 -6.36
N SER A 236 -1.31 7.31 -5.94
CA SER A 236 -0.03 7.44 -5.24
C SER A 236 1.04 6.71 -6.05
N PHE A 237 2.06 7.41 -6.51
CA PHE A 237 3.14 6.78 -7.26
C PHE A 237 4.06 6.03 -6.31
N GLY A 238 4.12 4.70 -6.45
CA GLY A 238 5.03 3.80 -5.74
C GLY A 238 6.36 3.74 -6.47
N THR A 239 7.17 4.79 -6.35
CA THR A 239 8.38 4.94 -7.15
C THR A 239 9.45 3.91 -6.87
N ASN A 240 9.42 3.19 -5.75
CA ASN A 240 10.34 2.08 -5.51
C ASN A 240 10.10 0.95 -6.53
N ASP A 241 8.89 0.42 -6.60
CA ASP A 241 8.52 -0.64 -7.54
C ASP A 241 8.49 -0.14 -8.99
N LEU A 242 8.08 1.11 -9.21
CA LEU A 242 8.12 1.69 -10.56
C LEU A 242 9.56 1.80 -11.09
N THR A 243 10.53 2.13 -10.24
CA THR A 243 11.96 2.14 -10.59
C THR A 243 12.45 0.74 -10.94
N GLN A 244 12.15 -0.24 -10.09
CA GLN A 244 12.55 -1.63 -10.32
C GLN A 244 11.97 -2.17 -11.64
N THR A 245 10.69 -1.96 -11.88
CA THR A 245 10.00 -2.48 -13.06
C THR A 245 10.35 -1.73 -14.35
N ALA A 246 10.61 -0.43 -14.28
CA ALA A 246 11.01 0.38 -15.41
C ALA A 246 12.45 0.09 -15.88
N LEU A 247 13.37 -0.14 -14.93
CA LEU A 247 14.77 -0.44 -15.23
C LEU A 247 15.04 -1.94 -15.38
N GLY A 248 14.10 -2.80 -14.98
CA GLY A 248 14.32 -4.25 -14.92
C GLY A 248 15.33 -4.63 -13.82
N PHE A 249 15.38 -3.88 -12.72
CA PHE A 249 16.28 -4.09 -11.60
C PHE A 249 15.53 -4.68 -10.41
N SER A 250 16.11 -5.73 -9.82
CA SER A 250 15.78 -6.11 -8.44
C SER A 250 16.68 -5.31 -7.51
N ARG A 251 16.10 -4.46 -6.65
CA ARG A 251 16.87 -3.57 -5.78
C ARG A 251 17.90 -4.33 -4.94
N ASP A 252 17.44 -5.39 -4.28
CA ASP A 252 18.27 -6.20 -3.37
C ASP A 252 19.44 -6.89 -4.09
N ASP A 253 19.26 -7.21 -5.38
CA ASP A 253 20.29 -7.86 -6.18
C ASP A 253 21.28 -6.87 -6.80
N VAL A 254 20.83 -5.67 -7.20
CA VAL A 254 21.67 -4.74 -7.96
C VAL A 254 22.39 -3.73 -7.09
N GLU A 255 21.85 -3.33 -5.92
CA GLU A 255 22.48 -2.30 -5.07
C GLU A 255 23.91 -2.66 -4.66
N GLY A 256 24.15 -3.92 -4.29
CA GLY A 256 25.50 -4.36 -3.87
C GLY A 256 26.41 -4.86 -4.98
N LYS A 257 25.90 -5.17 -6.16
CA LYS A 257 26.66 -5.88 -7.19
C LYS A 257 26.81 -5.11 -8.50
N VAL A 258 25.77 -4.42 -8.95
CA VAL A 258 25.70 -3.77 -10.27
C VAL A 258 25.86 -2.26 -10.16
N LEU A 259 25.11 -1.63 -9.25
CA LEU A 259 25.10 -0.17 -9.13
C LEU A 259 26.49 0.45 -8.83
N PRO A 260 27.34 -0.14 -7.97
CA PRO A 260 28.67 0.41 -7.75
C PRO A 260 29.48 0.49 -9.05
N ALA A 261 29.50 -0.59 -9.84
CA ALA A 261 30.20 -0.63 -11.12
C ALA A 261 29.62 0.35 -12.15
N TYR A 262 28.28 0.54 -12.16
CA TYR A 262 27.61 1.47 -13.07
C TYR A 262 27.91 2.93 -12.70
N LEU A 263 27.99 3.25 -11.42
CA LEU A 263 28.36 4.59 -10.94
C LEU A 263 29.83 4.91 -11.20
N GLU A 264 30.74 3.97 -10.89
CA GLU A 264 32.19 4.10 -11.16
C GLU A 264 32.47 4.22 -12.66
N GLY A 265 31.78 3.44 -13.47
CA GLY A 265 31.88 3.46 -14.92
C GLY A 265 31.16 4.64 -15.61
N ASN A 266 30.50 5.53 -14.85
CA ASN A 266 29.66 6.62 -15.37
C ASN A 266 28.59 6.15 -16.37
N ILE A 267 28.08 4.91 -16.22
CA ILE A 267 26.96 4.38 -17.00
C ILE A 267 25.65 5.03 -16.55
N ILE A 268 25.51 5.27 -15.24
CA ILE A 268 24.44 6.05 -14.66
C ILE A 268 25.04 7.20 -13.82
N PRO A 269 24.40 8.39 -13.85
CA PRO A 269 24.94 9.56 -13.14
C PRO A 269 24.74 9.51 -11.63
N ARG A 270 23.77 8.73 -11.14
CA ARG A 270 23.41 8.61 -9.71
C ARG A 270 22.55 7.38 -9.45
N ASN A 271 22.46 6.97 -8.20
CA ASN A 271 21.64 5.84 -7.78
C ASN A 271 20.15 6.11 -8.05
N PRO A 272 19.48 5.31 -8.91
CA PRO A 272 18.07 5.51 -9.27
C PRO A 272 17.10 5.17 -8.13
N PHE A 273 17.56 4.56 -7.04
CA PHE A 273 16.75 4.31 -5.83
C PHE A 273 16.84 5.45 -4.81
N GLU A 274 17.80 6.37 -4.95
CA GLU A 274 17.93 7.55 -4.09
C GLU A 274 17.29 8.79 -4.73
N THR A 275 17.56 9.02 -6.01
CA THR A 275 17.00 10.12 -6.79
C THR A 275 16.24 9.56 -7.98
N VAL A 276 15.04 10.06 -8.23
CA VAL A 276 14.19 9.56 -9.31
C VAL A 276 14.90 9.63 -10.67
N ASP A 277 14.90 8.50 -11.37
CA ASP A 277 15.42 8.39 -12.74
C ASP A 277 14.54 9.15 -13.73
N GLU A 278 15.14 9.66 -14.82
CA GLU A 278 14.41 10.42 -15.82
C GLU A 278 13.33 9.61 -16.57
N GLY A 279 13.56 8.31 -16.80
CA GLY A 279 12.59 7.42 -17.41
C GLY A 279 11.41 7.16 -16.48
N VAL A 280 11.69 6.97 -15.19
CA VAL A 280 10.66 6.85 -14.15
C VAL A 280 9.89 8.15 -14.02
N ALA A 281 10.55 9.31 -14.02
CA ALA A 281 9.91 10.63 -13.99
C ALA A 281 8.96 10.83 -15.18
N LYS A 282 9.34 10.37 -16.40
CA LYS A 282 8.47 10.40 -17.57
C LYS A 282 7.22 9.54 -17.38
N LEU A 283 7.35 8.33 -16.81
CA LEU A 283 6.19 7.48 -16.49
C LEU A 283 5.27 8.15 -15.47
N VAL A 284 5.83 8.78 -14.43
CA VAL A 284 5.04 9.56 -13.47
C VAL A 284 4.30 10.70 -14.18
N GLY A 285 4.97 11.46 -15.03
CA GLY A 285 4.38 12.54 -15.84
C GLY A 285 3.21 12.05 -16.70
N MET A 286 3.39 10.96 -17.42
CA MET A 286 2.32 10.32 -18.21
C MET A 286 1.13 9.94 -17.33
N GLY A 287 1.39 9.34 -16.16
CA GLY A 287 0.35 8.98 -15.21
C GLY A 287 -0.42 10.20 -14.67
N CYS A 288 0.27 11.32 -14.45
CA CYS A 288 -0.35 12.59 -14.03
C CYS A 288 -1.24 13.18 -15.12
N GLU A 289 -0.72 13.31 -16.34
CA GLU A 289 -1.44 13.87 -17.48
C GLU A 289 -2.69 13.07 -17.83
N LEU A 290 -2.53 11.76 -18.02
CA LEU A 290 -3.61 10.84 -18.37
C LEU A 290 -4.65 10.72 -17.25
N GLY A 291 -4.19 10.67 -15.99
CA GLY A 291 -5.07 10.61 -14.83
C GLY A 291 -5.96 11.85 -14.73
N ARG A 292 -5.37 13.06 -14.84
CA ARG A 292 -6.11 14.33 -14.82
C ARG A 292 -7.00 14.53 -16.03
N ALA A 293 -6.57 14.10 -17.21
CA ALA A 293 -7.41 14.18 -18.40
C ALA A 293 -8.70 13.36 -18.25
N ALA A 294 -8.62 12.18 -17.63
CA ALA A 294 -9.78 11.32 -17.39
C ALA A 294 -10.61 11.75 -16.17
N ARG A 295 -9.97 12.30 -15.14
CA ARG A 295 -10.60 12.75 -13.89
C ARG A 295 -9.91 14.03 -13.39
N PRO A 296 -10.39 15.22 -13.78
CA PRO A 296 -9.73 16.51 -13.47
C PRO A 296 -9.48 16.77 -11.97
N GLY A 297 -10.32 16.22 -11.09
CA GLY A 297 -10.18 16.34 -9.64
C GLY A 297 -9.41 15.24 -8.95
N ILE A 298 -8.73 14.34 -9.68
CA ILE A 298 -7.96 13.26 -9.07
C ILE A 298 -6.79 13.81 -8.26
N SER A 299 -6.63 13.33 -7.03
CA SER A 299 -5.47 13.68 -6.20
C SER A 299 -4.27 12.81 -6.57
N LEU A 300 -3.11 13.45 -6.76
CA LEU A 300 -1.88 12.80 -7.22
C LEU A 300 -0.77 13.00 -6.19
N GLY A 301 -0.18 11.91 -5.70
CA GLY A 301 0.92 11.96 -4.77
C GLY A 301 1.99 10.91 -5.03
N VAL A 302 3.07 10.97 -4.30
CA VAL A 302 4.13 9.97 -4.30
C VAL A 302 4.38 9.47 -2.88
N CYS A 303 4.64 8.20 -2.71
CA CYS A 303 4.93 7.59 -1.41
C CYS A 303 6.21 6.73 -1.40
N GLY A 304 6.90 6.57 -2.52
CA GLY A 304 8.22 5.95 -2.57
C GLY A 304 9.28 6.79 -1.85
N GLU A 305 10.46 6.22 -1.63
CA GLU A 305 11.56 6.87 -0.91
C GLU A 305 12.02 8.20 -1.55
N HIS A 306 11.82 8.34 -2.86
CA HIS A 306 12.07 9.58 -3.61
C HIS A 306 11.26 10.78 -3.11
N GLY A 307 10.13 10.54 -2.41
CA GLY A 307 9.33 11.59 -1.78
C GLY A 307 10.06 12.37 -0.68
N GLY A 308 11.21 11.87 -0.20
CA GLY A 308 12.09 12.54 0.75
C GLY A 308 13.35 13.15 0.15
N ASP A 309 13.63 12.93 -1.15
CA ASP A 309 14.81 13.47 -1.83
C ASP A 309 14.52 14.85 -2.44
N PRO A 310 15.32 15.89 -2.12
CA PRO A 310 15.08 17.25 -2.64
C PRO A 310 15.06 17.36 -4.17
N GLY A 311 15.92 16.62 -4.86
CA GLY A 311 15.99 16.62 -6.32
C GLY A 311 14.71 16.03 -6.94
N SER A 312 14.27 14.90 -6.39
CA SER A 312 13.04 14.21 -6.79
C SER A 312 11.80 15.05 -6.46
N ILE A 313 11.76 15.70 -5.29
CA ILE A 313 10.65 16.59 -4.90
C ILE A 313 10.48 17.71 -5.91
N ARG A 314 11.59 18.30 -6.39
CA ARG A 314 11.53 19.32 -7.44
C ARG A 314 10.91 18.77 -8.73
N THR A 315 11.35 17.59 -9.16
CA THR A 315 10.79 16.90 -10.33
C THR A 315 9.28 16.64 -10.16
N PHE A 316 8.85 16.12 -9.03
CA PHE A 316 7.43 15.87 -8.74
C PHE A 316 6.60 17.14 -8.69
N TYR A 317 7.15 18.23 -8.16
CA TYR A 317 6.51 19.53 -8.19
C TYR A 317 6.28 20.01 -9.64
N ASP A 318 7.31 19.92 -10.49
CA ASP A 318 7.22 20.35 -11.88
C ASP A 318 6.26 19.45 -12.71
N LEU A 319 6.10 18.16 -12.34
CA LEU A 319 5.08 17.25 -12.88
C LEU A 319 3.68 17.51 -12.32
N GLY A 320 3.56 18.41 -11.34
CA GLY A 320 2.29 18.86 -10.78
C GLY A 320 1.66 17.88 -9.79
N LEU A 321 2.43 17.09 -9.03
CA LEU A 321 1.88 16.30 -7.94
C LEU A 321 1.34 17.21 -6.83
N ASP A 322 0.26 16.75 -6.18
CA ASP A 322 -0.39 17.52 -5.11
C ASP A 322 0.33 17.36 -3.76
N TYR A 323 0.99 16.23 -3.53
CA TYR A 323 1.76 15.97 -2.32
C TYR A 323 2.90 14.97 -2.55
N VAL A 324 3.91 15.07 -1.69
CA VAL A 324 4.93 14.05 -1.49
C VAL A 324 4.79 13.43 -0.11
N SER A 325 5.15 12.16 0.04
CA SER A 325 5.14 11.44 1.31
C SER A 325 6.48 10.74 1.53
N CYS A 326 7.04 10.88 2.72
CA CYS A 326 8.37 10.36 3.07
C CYS A 326 8.40 9.85 4.51
N SER A 327 9.51 9.21 4.91
CA SER A 327 9.69 8.79 6.32
C SER A 327 9.60 10.01 7.27
N PRO A 328 9.16 9.82 8.54
CA PRO A 328 8.93 10.92 9.47
C PRO A 328 10.11 11.89 9.59
N TYR A 329 11.31 11.37 9.76
CA TYR A 329 12.52 12.19 9.91
C TYR A 329 12.91 13.00 8.67
N ARG A 330 12.40 12.66 7.48
CA ARG A 330 12.61 13.42 6.24
C ARG A 330 11.57 14.53 6.04
N VAL A 331 10.50 14.58 6.82
CA VAL A 331 9.43 15.57 6.68
C VAL A 331 9.95 17.02 6.72
N PRO A 332 10.83 17.44 7.66
CA PRO A 332 11.34 18.81 7.67
C PRO A 332 12.12 19.18 6.41
N GLN A 333 12.98 18.26 5.94
CA GLN A 333 13.74 18.44 4.70
C GLN A 333 12.83 18.49 3.47
N ALA A 334 11.84 17.61 3.40
CA ALA A 334 10.88 17.58 2.30
C ALA A 334 10.03 18.86 2.25
N ARG A 335 9.64 19.41 3.40
CA ARG A 335 8.94 20.70 3.48
C ARG A 335 9.79 21.84 2.96
N LEU A 336 11.08 21.89 3.32
CA LEU A 336 12.00 22.89 2.81
C LEU A 336 12.16 22.76 1.29
N ALA A 337 12.37 21.54 0.78
CA ALA A 337 12.51 21.30 -0.65
C ALA A 337 11.24 21.65 -1.44
N ALA A 338 10.07 21.35 -0.92
CA ALA A 338 8.78 21.74 -1.53
C ALA A 338 8.60 23.26 -1.57
N ALA A 339 8.98 23.97 -0.50
CA ALA A 339 8.94 25.43 -0.48
C ALA A 339 9.93 26.04 -1.50
N GLN A 340 11.14 25.52 -1.58
CA GLN A 340 12.13 25.94 -2.58
C GLN A 340 11.64 25.67 -4.01
N ALA A 341 11.02 24.52 -4.27
CA ALA A 341 10.42 24.21 -5.56
C ALA A 341 9.36 25.25 -5.94
N THR A 342 8.48 25.60 -5.00
CA THR A 342 7.43 26.61 -5.20
C THR A 342 8.00 27.98 -5.57
N LEU A 343 9.09 28.40 -4.91
CA LEU A 343 9.71 29.72 -5.15
C LEU A 343 10.52 29.80 -6.44
N THR A 344 11.06 28.66 -6.90
CA THR A 344 12.01 28.64 -8.02
C THR A 344 11.43 28.04 -9.30
N SER A 345 10.26 27.39 -9.25
CA SER A 345 9.61 26.84 -10.43
C SER A 345 9.10 27.93 -11.35
N LYS A 346 9.32 27.75 -12.65
CA LYS A 346 8.70 28.55 -13.72
C LYS A 346 7.32 28.02 -14.10
N VAL A 347 6.97 26.84 -13.65
CA VAL A 347 5.66 26.19 -13.87
C VAL A 347 4.71 26.70 -12.80
N ARG A 348 3.55 27.20 -13.21
CA ARG A 348 2.51 27.55 -12.23
C ARG A 348 2.04 26.27 -11.54
N PRO A 349 1.97 26.24 -10.21
CA PRO A 349 1.42 25.08 -9.52
C PRO A 349 0.01 24.81 -10.05
N TYR A 350 -0.30 23.54 -10.27
CA TYR A 350 -1.67 23.12 -10.51
C TYR A 350 -2.48 23.50 -9.26
N VAL A 351 -3.41 24.42 -9.41
CA VAL A 351 -4.39 24.70 -8.36
C VAL A 351 -5.55 23.75 -8.62
N PRO A 352 -5.81 22.77 -7.73
CA PRO A 352 -6.96 21.92 -7.87
C PRO A 352 -8.20 22.79 -7.99
N VAL A 353 -8.91 22.69 -9.10
CA VAL A 353 -10.26 23.24 -9.17
C VAL A 353 -11.04 22.45 -8.16
N THR A 354 -11.43 23.08 -7.05
CA THR A 354 -12.31 22.45 -6.06
C THR A 354 -13.51 21.94 -6.86
N PRO A 355 -13.71 20.64 -6.99
CA PRO A 355 -14.84 20.16 -7.77
C PRO A 355 -16.08 20.74 -7.12
N ALA A 356 -16.91 21.39 -7.93
CA ALA A 356 -18.28 21.67 -7.53
C ALA A 356 -18.80 20.33 -6.98
N ARG A 357 -19.31 20.34 -5.74
CA ARG A 357 -19.82 19.15 -5.06
C ARG A 357 -20.57 18.30 -6.09
N THR A 358 -19.96 17.21 -6.52
CA THR A 358 -20.66 16.23 -7.35
C THR A 358 -21.80 15.73 -6.48
N PRO A 359 -23.06 15.83 -6.93
CA PRO A 359 -24.16 15.30 -6.14
C PRO A 359 -23.84 13.84 -5.86
N ALA A 360 -24.05 13.44 -4.62
CA ALA A 360 -23.80 12.06 -4.18
C ALA A 360 -24.35 11.12 -5.25
N ARG A 361 -23.50 10.32 -5.87
CA ARG A 361 -23.97 9.28 -6.79
C ARG A 361 -24.96 8.43 -5.99
N GLU A 362 -26.21 8.41 -6.39
CA GLU A 362 -27.16 7.43 -5.90
C GLU A 362 -26.54 6.05 -6.17
N ARG A 363 -26.16 5.37 -5.11
CA ARG A 363 -25.62 4.01 -5.18
C ARG A 363 -26.80 3.14 -5.63
N GLN A 364 -26.79 2.72 -6.89
CA GLN A 364 -27.79 1.78 -7.39
C GLN A 364 -27.62 0.47 -6.62
N PRO A 365 -28.71 -0.10 -6.07
CA PRO A 365 -28.66 -1.43 -5.50
C PRO A 365 -28.34 -2.42 -6.62
N TYR A 366 -27.32 -3.26 -6.40
CA TYR A 366 -26.99 -4.35 -7.31
C TYR A 366 -28.20 -5.29 -7.42
N ALA A 367 -28.63 -5.56 -8.65
CA ALA A 367 -29.56 -6.65 -8.91
C ALA A 367 -28.86 -7.98 -8.60
N GLU A 368 -29.54 -8.84 -7.85
CA GLU A 368 -29.07 -10.21 -7.59
C GLU A 368 -28.85 -10.93 -8.93
N PRO A 369 -27.76 -11.71 -9.06
CA PRO A 369 -27.62 -12.56 -10.24
C PRO A 369 -28.65 -13.66 -10.21
N VAL A 370 -29.40 -13.79 -11.32
CA VAL A 370 -30.32 -14.90 -11.62
C VAL A 370 -29.50 -16.16 -11.92
#